data_e8837ee5e9e33c7fa17d92c2c894c146
#
_entry.id   e8837ee5e9e33c7fa17d92c2c894c146
#
_cell.length_a   1.000
_cell.length_b   1.000
_cell.length_c   1.000
_cell.angle_alpha   90.00
_cell.angle_beta   90.00
_cell.angle_gamma   90.00
#
_symmetry.space_group_name_H-M   'P 1'
#
loop_
_entity.id
_entity.type
_entity.pdbx_description
1 polymer ?
#
loop_
_entity_poly.entity_id
_entity_poly.type
_entity_poly.pdbx_seq_one_letter_code
_entity_poly.pdbx_strand_id
1 'polypeptide(L)'
;MVKKAPRRTAERILEVTLELFNRFGEPNVSTTLISAELGISPGNLYYHYPAKDELINSLFDRYERALNELLNASDGVRDVEDAWFFMHTLFELIWQYRFFYRDLNDLLSKNRRLETHFQSVLKNKTRAVKAMLDGMSRTGAVHIDTREVEATATSMVVVLTYWLSFEYVRDPRRALEPENAQAALLRGAQHVLNLLVPYLEQSQRAHLLKLVGAYNNGAK
;
A
#
# COMPACT_ATOMS: atom_id res chain seq x y z
N MET A 1 -4.16 -4.11 -40.29
CA MET A 1 -3.83 -3.65 -38.92
C MET A 1 -5.11 -3.28 -38.18
N VAL A 2 -5.54 -4.07 -37.20
CA VAL A 2 -6.73 -3.74 -36.37
C VAL A 2 -6.39 -2.58 -35.47
N LYS A 3 -7.04 -1.41 -35.61
CA LYS A 3 -6.94 -0.30 -34.71
C LYS A 3 -7.42 -0.77 -33.33
N LYS A 4 -6.50 -0.93 -32.36
CA LYS A 4 -6.86 -1.18 -30.94
C LYS A 4 -7.70 -0.02 -30.43
N ALA A 5 -8.81 -0.33 -29.74
CA ALA A 5 -9.70 0.67 -29.19
C ALA A 5 -8.94 1.66 -28.27
N PRO A 6 -9.19 2.98 -28.32
CA PRO A 6 -8.45 4.01 -27.56
C PRO A 6 -8.39 3.72 -26.06
N ARG A 7 -9.47 3.22 -25.47
CA ARG A 7 -9.54 2.84 -24.04
C ARG A 7 -8.53 1.76 -23.67
N ARG A 8 -8.33 0.74 -24.51
CA ARG A 8 -7.37 -0.34 -24.25
C ARG A 8 -5.93 0.15 -24.32
N THR A 9 -5.64 1.17 -25.14
CA THR A 9 -4.30 1.79 -25.21
C THR A 9 -4.02 2.59 -23.95
N ALA A 10 -4.97 3.40 -23.47
CA ALA A 10 -4.81 4.18 -22.23
C ALA A 10 -4.56 3.29 -21.01
N GLU A 11 -5.27 2.17 -20.89
CA GLU A 11 -5.06 1.18 -19.83
C GLU A 11 -3.64 0.57 -19.88
N ARG A 12 -3.19 0.15 -21.06
CA ARG A 12 -1.83 -0.39 -21.25
C ARG A 12 -0.75 0.63 -20.92
N ILE A 13 -0.97 1.90 -21.25
CA ILE A 13 -0.02 2.97 -20.87
C ILE A 13 0.11 3.03 -19.35
N LEU A 14 -0.99 2.99 -18.60
CA LEU A 14 -0.93 3.02 -17.13
C LEU A 14 -0.29 1.78 -16.53
N GLU A 15 -0.56 0.59 -17.08
CA GLU A 15 0.07 -0.66 -16.62
C GLU A 15 1.59 -0.61 -16.76
N VAL A 16 2.10 -0.28 -17.95
CA VAL A 16 3.54 -0.17 -18.20
C VAL A 16 4.17 0.98 -17.39
N THR A 17 3.45 2.10 -17.23
CA THR A 17 3.92 3.20 -16.39
C THR A 17 4.09 2.77 -14.95
N LEU A 18 3.12 2.03 -14.40
CA LEU A 18 3.18 1.50 -13.04
C LEU A 18 4.37 0.55 -12.84
N GLU A 19 4.60 -0.36 -13.80
CA GLU A 19 5.75 -1.27 -13.77
C GLU A 19 7.08 -0.51 -13.77
N LEU A 20 7.24 0.46 -14.66
CA LEU A 20 8.45 1.27 -14.76
C LEU A 20 8.68 2.13 -13.51
N PHE A 21 7.62 2.79 -12.99
CA PHE A 21 7.72 3.58 -11.75
C PHE A 21 8.08 2.71 -10.56
N ASN A 22 7.48 1.53 -10.44
CA ASN A 22 7.79 0.58 -9.38
C ASN A 22 9.23 0.05 -9.45
N ARG A 23 9.76 -0.13 -10.66
CA ARG A 23 11.09 -0.68 -10.89
C ARG A 23 12.19 0.38 -10.73
N PHE A 24 12.03 1.51 -11.36
CA PHE A 24 13.10 2.51 -11.47
C PHE A 24 12.89 3.74 -10.57
N GLY A 25 11.67 3.93 -10.03
CA GLY A 25 11.27 5.16 -9.37
C GLY A 25 10.71 6.19 -10.33
N GLU A 26 9.71 6.92 -9.87
CA GLU A 26 9.04 7.95 -10.68
C GLU A 26 10.03 8.97 -11.25
N PRO A 27 10.99 9.54 -10.48
CA PRO A 27 11.91 10.56 -11.00
C PRO A 27 12.80 10.09 -12.17
N ASN A 28 13.06 8.78 -12.24
CA ASN A 28 13.97 8.19 -13.23
C ASN A 28 13.26 7.72 -14.51
N VAL A 29 11.94 7.86 -14.59
CA VAL A 29 11.14 7.39 -15.72
C VAL A 29 10.60 8.58 -16.50
N SER A 30 11.00 8.70 -17.76
CA SER A 30 10.49 9.71 -18.69
C SER A 30 9.30 9.17 -19.53
N THR A 31 8.47 10.06 -20.05
CA THR A 31 7.40 9.72 -21.01
C THR A 31 7.97 9.08 -22.28
N THR A 32 9.19 9.44 -22.67
CA THR A 32 9.91 8.83 -23.79
C THR A 32 10.24 7.36 -23.51
N LEU A 33 10.71 7.04 -22.30
CA LEU A 33 10.96 5.66 -21.89
C LEU A 33 9.68 4.83 -21.90
N ILE A 34 8.58 5.37 -21.36
CA ILE A 34 7.27 4.70 -21.37
C ILE A 34 6.80 4.43 -22.80
N SER A 35 6.94 5.41 -23.72
CA SER A 35 6.56 5.25 -25.12
C SER A 35 7.40 4.18 -25.81
N ALA A 36 8.70 4.14 -25.55
CA ALA A 36 9.61 3.15 -26.11
C ALA A 36 9.26 1.74 -25.64
N GLU A 37 9.01 1.53 -24.35
CA GLU A 37 8.63 0.24 -23.77
C GLU A 37 7.31 -0.28 -24.38
N LEU A 38 6.38 0.62 -24.66
CA LEU A 38 5.10 0.27 -25.29
C LEU A 38 5.17 0.06 -26.80
N GLY A 39 6.26 0.47 -27.45
CA GLY A 39 6.38 0.49 -28.91
C GLY A 39 5.40 1.46 -29.57
N ILE A 40 5.11 2.60 -28.93
CA ILE A 40 4.25 3.67 -29.48
C ILE A 40 5.03 4.97 -29.65
N SER A 41 4.53 5.88 -30.50
CA SER A 41 5.14 7.20 -30.63
C SER A 41 4.85 8.04 -29.37
N PRO A 42 5.77 8.97 -28.97
CA PRO A 42 5.51 9.95 -27.91
C PRO A 42 4.23 10.74 -28.12
N GLY A 43 3.90 11.12 -29.36
CA GLY A 43 2.66 11.80 -29.70
C GLY A 43 1.40 10.96 -29.39
N ASN A 44 1.48 9.64 -29.54
CA ASN A 44 0.37 8.76 -29.16
C ASN A 44 0.21 8.70 -27.63
N LEU A 45 1.30 8.68 -26.86
CA LEU A 45 1.24 8.75 -25.42
C LEU A 45 0.64 10.09 -24.95
N TYR A 46 1.10 11.21 -25.48
CA TYR A 46 0.59 12.55 -25.15
C TYR A 46 -0.87 12.76 -25.55
N TYR A 47 -1.36 12.08 -26.56
CA TYR A 47 -2.78 12.06 -26.90
C TYR A 47 -3.64 11.50 -25.76
N HIS A 48 -3.16 10.49 -25.04
CA HIS A 48 -3.87 9.88 -23.93
C HIS A 48 -3.58 10.58 -22.58
N TYR A 49 -2.33 10.96 -22.36
CA TYR A 49 -1.82 11.57 -21.13
C TYR A 49 -0.92 12.75 -21.48
N PRO A 50 -1.45 14.00 -21.49
CA PRO A 50 -0.73 15.18 -21.95
C PRO A 50 0.51 15.54 -21.13
N ALA A 51 0.60 15.05 -19.90
CA ALA A 51 1.71 15.28 -19.00
C ALA A 51 2.01 14.02 -18.16
N LYS A 52 3.23 13.92 -17.63
CA LYS A 52 3.62 12.86 -16.71
C LYS A 52 2.77 12.87 -15.43
N ASP A 53 2.41 14.07 -14.94
CA ASP A 53 1.53 14.23 -13.79
C ASP A 53 0.15 13.59 -14.00
N GLU A 54 -0.37 13.55 -15.22
CA GLU A 54 -1.64 12.91 -15.53
C GLU A 54 -1.54 11.37 -15.40
N LEU A 55 -0.39 10.80 -15.71
CA LEU A 55 -0.11 9.38 -15.45
C LEU A 55 -0.08 9.08 -13.95
N ILE A 56 0.62 9.93 -13.17
CA ILE A 56 0.70 9.81 -11.71
C ILE A 56 -0.69 9.94 -11.10
N ASN A 57 -1.46 10.96 -11.48
CA ASN A 57 -2.81 11.19 -10.99
C ASN A 57 -3.75 10.03 -11.31
N SER A 58 -3.68 9.49 -12.53
CA SER A 58 -4.52 8.36 -12.96
C SER A 58 -4.17 7.05 -12.24
N LEU A 59 -2.89 6.82 -11.95
CA LEU A 59 -2.44 5.70 -11.13
C LEU A 59 -2.90 5.86 -9.68
N PHE A 60 -2.86 7.09 -9.17
CA PHE A 60 -3.32 7.39 -7.83
C PHE A 60 -4.84 7.19 -7.69
N ASP A 61 -5.64 7.59 -8.67
CA ASP A 61 -7.09 7.36 -8.67
C ASP A 61 -7.44 5.86 -8.64
N ARG A 62 -6.65 5.01 -9.32
CA ARG A 62 -6.80 3.55 -9.25
C ARG A 62 -6.44 3.02 -7.86
N TYR A 63 -5.32 3.47 -7.33
CA TYR A 63 -4.87 3.11 -5.99
C TYR A 63 -5.89 3.52 -4.92
N GLU A 64 -6.33 4.78 -4.92
CA GLU A 64 -7.26 5.33 -3.92
C GLU A 64 -8.60 4.58 -3.93
N ARG A 65 -9.11 4.23 -5.12
CA ARG A 65 -10.33 3.43 -5.27
C ARG A 65 -10.16 2.04 -4.67
N ALA A 66 -9.12 1.32 -5.06
CA ALA A 66 -8.83 -0.01 -4.53
C ALA A 66 -8.61 0.02 -3.00
N LEU A 67 -7.91 1.05 -2.50
CA LEU A 67 -7.71 1.24 -1.08
C LEU A 67 -9.04 1.46 -0.34
N ASN A 68 -9.90 2.34 -0.84
CA ASN A 68 -11.18 2.62 -0.19
C ASN A 68 -12.10 1.39 -0.16
N GLU A 69 -12.12 0.58 -1.23
CA GLU A 69 -12.84 -0.70 -1.27
C GLU A 69 -12.32 -1.67 -0.20
N LEU A 70 -10.98 -1.79 -0.07
CA LEU A 70 -10.36 -2.66 0.91
C LEU A 70 -10.60 -2.17 2.34
N LEU A 71 -10.50 -0.86 2.59
CA LEU A 71 -10.70 -0.29 3.93
C LEU A 71 -12.13 -0.52 4.46
N ASN A 72 -13.12 -0.69 3.59
CA ASN A 72 -14.49 -1.03 4.02
C ASN A 72 -14.59 -2.42 4.70
N ALA A 73 -13.64 -3.31 4.46
CA ALA A 73 -13.60 -4.62 5.13
C ALA A 73 -13.18 -4.54 6.62
N SER A 74 -12.68 -3.40 7.08
CA SER A 74 -12.25 -3.20 8.47
C SER A 74 -13.34 -3.45 9.50
N ASP A 75 -14.60 -3.16 9.17
CA ASP A 75 -15.75 -3.39 10.05
C ASP A 75 -16.03 -4.88 10.31
N GLY A 76 -15.50 -5.76 9.45
CA GLY A 76 -15.62 -7.22 9.55
C GLY A 76 -14.60 -7.87 10.46
N VAL A 77 -13.52 -7.18 10.85
CA VAL A 77 -12.43 -7.75 11.65
C VAL A 77 -12.87 -8.01 13.09
N ARG A 78 -12.67 -9.24 13.58
CA ARG A 78 -13.14 -9.69 14.90
C ARG A 78 -12.03 -10.20 15.81
N ASP A 79 -10.95 -10.75 15.23
CA ASP A 79 -9.85 -11.37 15.96
C ASP A 79 -8.51 -11.08 15.28
N VAL A 80 -7.44 -11.68 15.81
CA VAL A 80 -6.08 -11.47 15.31
C VAL A 80 -5.84 -12.11 13.95
N GLU A 81 -6.57 -13.15 13.58
CA GLU A 81 -6.47 -13.79 12.26
C GLU A 81 -7.07 -12.90 11.18
N ASP A 82 -8.28 -12.37 11.41
CA ASP A 82 -8.90 -11.37 10.54
C ASP A 82 -8.01 -10.14 10.38
N ALA A 83 -7.44 -9.64 11.50
CA ALA A 83 -6.53 -8.49 11.49
C ALA A 83 -5.25 -8.78 10.68
N TRP A 84 -4.72 -10.01 10.76
CA TRP A 84 -3.57 -10.44 9.98
C TRP A 84 -3.87 -10.39 8.47
N PHE A 85 -4.99 -10.98 8.04
CA PHE A 85 -5.39 -10.96 6.64
C PHE A 85 -5.66 -9.55 6.13
N PHE A 86 -6.33 -8.73 6.93
CA PHE A 86 -6.61 -7.35 6.60
C PHE A 86 -5.32 -6.53 6.39
N MET A 87 -4.36 -6.64 7.32
CA MET A 87 -3.07 -5.96 7.21
C MET A 87 -2.23 -6.49 6.05
N HIS A 88 -2.24 -7.80 5.83
CA HIS A 88 -1.52 -8.41 4.71
C HIS A 88 -2.04 -7.89 3.37
N THR A 89 -3.36 -7.88 3.16
CA THR A 89 -3.98 -7.36 1.94
C THR A 89 -3.71 -5.87 1.73
N LEU A 90 -3.67 -5.08 2.81
CA LEU A 90 -3.25 -3.68 2.75
C LEU A 90 -1.81 -3.54 2.25
N PHE A 91 -0.90 -4.35 2.76
CA PHE A 91 0.49 -4.34 2.31
C PHE A 91 0.65 -4.82 0.86
N GLU A 92 -0.13 -5.80 0.42
CA GLU A 92 -0.15 -6.22 -1.00
C GLU A 92 -0.56 -5.06 -1.92
N LEU A 93 -1.61 -4.33 -1.57
CA LEU A 93 -2.03 -3.14 -2.32
C LEU A 93 -0.95 -2.05 -2.30
N ILE A 94 -0.35 -1.77 -1.15
CA ILE A 94 0.77 -0.83 -1.00
C ILE A 94 1.94 -1.27 -1.89
N TRP A 95 2.27 -2.55 -1.94
CA TRP A 95 3.33 -3.09 -2.78
C TRP A 95 3.04 -2.95 -4.26
N GLN A 96 1.81 -3.17 -4.67
CA GLN A 96 1.39 -2.99 -6.07
C GLN A 96 1.66 -1.57 -6.57
N TYR A 97 1.54 -0.57 -5.67
CA TYR A 97 1.77 0.84 -5.96
C TYR A 97 2.96 1.40 -5.17
N ARG A 98 4.02 0.58 -4.98
CA ARG A 98 5.13 0.88 -4.07
C ARG A 98 5.93 2.14 -4.40
N PHE A 99 5.91 2.60 -5.64
CA PHE A 99 6.58 3.85 -6.01
C PHE A 99 6.02 5.06 -5.27
N PHE A 100 4.69 5.10 -4.98
CA PHE A 100 4.11 6.16 -4.16
C PHE A 100 4.72 6.22 -2.76
N TYR A 101 4.96 5.06 -2.17
CA TYR A 101 5.46 4.95 -0.79
C TYR A 101 6.96 5.14 -0.68
N ARG A 102 7.71 4.76 -1.72
CA ARG A 102 9.15 4.98 -1.78
C ARG A 102 9.48 6.46 -1.92
N ASP A 103 8.81 7.14 -2.82
CA ASP A 103 9.13 8.51 -3.22
C ASP A 103 8.08 9.52 -2.68
N LEU A 104 7.35 9.15 -1.61
CA LEU A 104 6.14 9.84 -1.14
C LEU A 104 6.35 11.33 -0.92
N ASN A 105 7.35 11.72 -0.15
CA ASN A 105 7.57 13.12 0.20
C ASN A 105 7.92 13.98 -1.03
N ASP A 106 8.68 13.43 -1.96
CA ASP A 106 9.02 14.10 -3.22
C ASP A 106 7.78 14.29 -4.09
N LEU A 107 6.98 13.25 -4.25
CA LEU A 107 5.71 13.30 -5.01
C LEU A 107 4.73 14.31 -4.42
N LEU A 108 4.54 14.32 -3.10
CA LEU A 108 3.64 15.27 -2.44
C LEU A 108 4.11 16.71 -2.60
N SER A 109 5.43 16.96 -2.59
CA SER A 109 5.98 18.29 -2.75
C SER A 109 5.80 18.87 -4.16
N LYS A 110 5.66 18.02 -5.18
CA LYS A 110 5.59 18.38 -6.59
C LYS A 110 4.16 18.34 -7.16
N ASN A 111 3.29 17.53 -6.57
CA ASN A 111 1.94 17.28 -7.10
C ASN A 111 0.88 17.68 -6.07
N ARG A 112 0.27 18.86 -6.25
CA ARG A 112 -0.75 19.42 -5.34
C ARG A 112 -2.00 18.55 -5.19
N ARG A 113 -2.42 17.88 -6.28
CA ARG A 113 -3.56 16.96 -6.22
C ARG A 113 -3.24 15.78 -5.33
N LEU A 114 -2.08 15.18 -5.53
CA LEU A 114 -1.63 14.05 -4.74
C LEU A 114 -1.51 14.41 -3.25
N GLU A 115 -0.95 15.59 -2.93
CA GLU A 115 -0.87 16.12 -1.55
C GLU A 115 -2.25 16.11 -0.88
N THR A 116 -3.26 16.72 -1.53
CA THR A 116 -4.60 16.85 -0.96
C THR A 116 -5.28 15.48 -0.77
N HIS A 117 -5.19 14.61 -1.77
CA HIS A 117 -5.81 13.29 -1.71
C HIS A 117 -5.11 12.35 -0.73
N PHE A 118 -3.79 12.43 -0.60
CA PHE A 118 -3.06 11.58 0.35
C PHE A 118 -3.38 11.91 1.81
N GLN A 119 -3.70 13.16 2.13
CA GLN A 119 -4.25 13.51 3.45
C GLN A 119 -5.56 12.75 3.73
N SER A 120 -6.42 12.56 2.71
CA SER A 120 -7.63 11.75 2.83
C SER A 120 -7.33 10.27 2.99
N VAL A 121 -6.31 9.76 2.30
CA VAL A 121 -5.79 8.39 2.47
C VAL A 121 -5.40 8.13 3.93
N LEU A 122 -4.64 9.03 4.55
CA LEU A 122 -4.25 8.89 5.96
C LEU A 122 -5.46 8.88 6.90
N LYS A 123 -6.43 9.78 6.70
CA LYS A 123 -7.68 9.83 7.48
C LYS A 123 -8.48 8.54 7.33
N ASN A 124 -8.64 8.04 6.09
CA ASN A 124 -9.39 6.82 5.82
C ASN A 124 -8.72 5.59 6.42
N LYS A 125 -7.40 5.47 6.32
CA LYS A 125 -6.63 4.41 6.99
C LYS A 125 -6.82 4.46 8.51
N THR A 126 -6.69 5.64 9.13
CA THR A 126 -6.87 5.79 10.58
C THR A 126 -8.28 5.37 11.00
N ARG A 127 -9.31 5.80 10.26
CA ARG A 127 -10.69 5.39 10.52
C ARG A 127 -10.87 3.88 10.43
N ALA A 128 -10.33 3.24 9.40
CA ALA A 128 -10.42 1.80 9.20
C ALA A 128 -9.69 1.02 10.31
N VAL A 129 -8.51 1.45 10.72
CA VAL A 129 -7.78 0.83 11.83
C VAL A 129 -8.57 0.98 13.14
N LYS A 130 -9.19 2.14 13.40
CA LYS A 130 -10.07 2.31 14.57
C LYS A 130 -11.27 1.38 14.52
N ALA A 131 -11.94 1.24 13.36
CA ALA A 131 -13.05 0.31 13.19
C ALA A 131 -12.64 -1.16 13.43
N MET A 132 -11.45 -1.54 12.97
CA MET A 132 -10.84 -2.83 13.26
C MET A 132 -10.64 -3.02 14.78
N LEU A 133 -10.03 -2.07 15.48
CA LEU A 133 -9.80 -2.12 16.93
C LEU A 133 -11.13 -2.22 17.69
N ASP A 134 -12.15 -1.46 17.29
CA ASP A 134 -13.49 -1.50 17.87
C ASP A 134 -14.15 -2.88 17.64
N GLY A 135 -13.99 -3.48 16.46
CA GLY A 135 -14.48 -4.82 16.14
C GLY A 135 -13.85 -5.88 17.04
N MET A 136 -12.52 -5.86 17.17
CA MET A 136 -11.76 -6.77 18.05
C MET A 136 -12.07 -6.56 19.53
N SER A 137 -12.32 -5.31 19.96
CA SER A 137 -12.71 -5.02 21.34
C SER A 137 -14.10 -5.56 21.68
N ARG A 138 -15.07 -5.47 20.77
CA ARG A 138 -16.41 -6.02 20.95
C ARG A 138 -16.43 -7.54 21.13
N THR A 139 -15.47 -8.25 20.55
CA THR A 139 -15.35 -9.71 20.68
C THR A 139 -14.47 -10.13 21.87
N GLY A 140 -13.82 -9.18 22.54
CA GLY A 140 -12.88 -9.44 23.62
C GLY A 140 -11.50 -9.87 23.16
N ALA A 141 -11.20 -9.81 21.85
CA ALA A 141 -9.89 -10.14 21.30
C ALA A 141 -8.81 -9.10 21.69
N VAL A 142 -9.24 -7.85 21.90
CA VAL A 142 -8.39 -6.72 22.34
C VAL A 142 -9.03 -6.01 23.53
N HIS A 143 -8.21 -5.66 24.51
CA HIS A 143 -8.56 -4.82 25.66
C HIS A 143 -7.75 -3.53 25.62
N ILE A 144 -8.27 -2.52 24.93
CA ILE A 144 -7.64 -1.21 24.78
C ILE A 144 -8.54 -0.11 25.35
N ASP A 145 -7.95 0.82 26.11
CA ASP A 145 -8.69 2.00 26.61
C ASP A 145 -9.04 2.93 25.45
N THR A 146 -10.24 3.50 25.48
CA THR A 146 -10.72 4.45 24.44
C THR A 146 -9.76 5.61 24.21
N ARG A 147 -9.01 6.03 25.24
CA ARG A 147 -8.01 7.10 25.18
C ARG A 147 -6.76 6.69 24.40
N GLU A 148 -6.48 5.38 24.32
CA GLU A 148 -5.31 4.84 23.63
C GLU A 148 -5.60 4.46 22.16
N VAL A 149 -6.87 4.25 21.82
CA VAL A 149 -7.28 3.84 20.45
C VAL A 149 -6.76 4.78 19.38
N GLU A 150 -6.89 6.10 19.57
CA GLU A 150 -6.44 7.09 18.57
C GLU A 150 -4.92 7.05 18.37
N ALA A 151 -4.16 7.00 19.46
CA ALA A 151 -2.69 6.98 19.42
C ALA A 151 -2.19 5.66 18.79
N THR A 152 -2.79 4.53 19.18
CA THR A 152 -2.45 3.22 18.64
C THR A 152 -2.78 3.13 17.14
N ALA A 153 -3.97 3.55 16.73
CA ALA A 153 -4.37 3.59 15.33
C ALA A 153 -3.43 4.48 14.50
N THR A 154 -3.06 5.65 15.01
CA THR A 154 -2.11 6.55 14.35
C THR A 154 -0.74 5.88 14.21
N SER A 155 -0.23 5.23 15.25
CA SER A 155 1.05 4.50 15.20
C SER A 155 1.02 3.38 14.17
N MET A 156 -0.08 2.62 14.09
CA MET A 156 -0.26 1.58 13.08
C MET A 156 -0.26 2.18 11.66
N VAL A 157 -0.94 3.30 11.44
CA VAL A 157 -0.97 3.99 10.14
C VAL A 157 0.41 4.56 9.77
N VAL A 158 1.19 5.04 10.73
CA VAL A 158 2.58 5.47 10.49
C VAL A 158 3.41 4.29 9.99
N VAL A 159 3.35 3.13 10.64
CA VAL A 159 4.07 1.93 10.18
C VAL A 159 3.57 1.51 8.79
N LEU A 160 2.25 1.42 8.56
CA LEU A 160 1.66 1.10 7.26
C LEU A 160 2.13 2.04 6.13
N THR A 161 2.34 3.32 6.45
CA THR A 161 2.69 4.33 5.46
C THR A 161 4.18 4.35 5.14
N TYR A 162 5.03 4.19 6.15
CA TYR A 162 6.47 4.37 6.00
C TYR A 162 7.27 3.05 6.01
N TRP A 163 6.59 1.90 6.11
CA TRP A 163 7.26 0.60 6.14
C TRP A 163 8.14 0.35 4.92
N LEU A 164 7.63 0.61 3.71
CA LEU A 164 8.43 0.40 2.49
C LEU A 164 9.59 1.38 2.37
N SER A 165 9.44 2.61 2.84
CA SER A 165 10.56 3.56 2.94
C SER A 165 11.62 3.08 3.91
N PHE A 166 11.21 2.51 5.05
CA PHE A 166 12.13 1.90 6.02
C PHE A 166 12.88 0.71 5.41
N GLU A 167 12.18 -0.22 4.75
CA GLU A 167 12.79 -1.37 4.06
C GLU A 167 13.79 -0.91 2.99
N TYR A 168 13.41 0.11 2.20
CA TYR A 168 14.29 0.70 1.19
C TYR A 168 15.55 1.31 1.79
N VAL A 169 15.45 2.08 2.87
CA VAL A 169 16.62 2.65 3.57
C VAL A 169 17.52 1.56 4.13
N ARG A 170 16.93 0.47 4.63
CA ARG A 170 17.67 -0.67 5.20
C ARG A 170 18.46 -1.44 4.15
N ASP A 171 17.89 -1.63 2.95
CA ASP A 171 18.54 -2.34 1.83
C ASP A 171 18.10 -1.73 0.49
N PRO A 172 18.72 -0.59 0.07
CA PRO A 172 18.27 0.16 -1.11
C PRO A 172 18.35 -0.61 -2.43
N ARG A 173 19.18 -1.65 -2.49
CA ARG A 173 19.42 -2.42 -3.71
C ARG A 173 18.43 -3.58 -3.89
N ARG A 174 17.87 -4.10 -2.81
CA ARG A 174 17.12 -5.35 -2.83
C ARG A 174 15.70 -5.24 -2.26
N ALA A 175 15.44 -4.25 -1.41
CA ALA A 175 14.19 -4.18 -0.65
C ALA A 175 12.93 -4.16 -1.51
N LEU A 176 12.99 -3.53 -2.68
CA LEU A 176 11.83 -3.38 -3.58
C LEU A 176 11.87 -4.32 -4.79
N GLU A 177 12.82 -5.27 -4.82
CA GLU A 177 12.83 -6.30 -5.86
C GLU A 177 11.71 -7.32 -5.63
N PRO A 178 11.07 -7.82 -6.71
CA PRO A 178 9.90 -8.71 -6.61
C PRO A 178 10.12 -9.96 -5.76
N GLU A 179 11.32 -10.54 -5.79
CA GLU A 179 11.67 -11.73 -4.99
C GLU A 179 11.67 -11.49 -3.48
N ASN A 180 11.82 -10.24 -3.03
CA ASN A 180 11.79 -9.86 -1.62
C ASN A 180 10.41 -9.37 -1.16
N ALA A 181 9.44 -9.26 -2.08
CA ALA A 181 8.11 -8.73 -1.82
C ALA A 181 7.44 -9.41 -0.63
N GLN A 182 7.26 -10.71 -0.71
CA GLN A 182 6.53 -11.47 0.29
C GLN A 182 7.13 -11.32 1.69
N ALA A 183 8.47 -11.41 1.79
CA ALA A 183 9.14 -11.25 3.08
C ALA A 183 9.00 -9.83 3.65
N ALA A 184 9.03 -8.79 2.80
CA ALA A 184 8.84 -7.41 3.24
C ALA A 184 7.39 -7.14 3.71
N LEU A 185 6.39 -7.69 3.00
CA LEU A 185 4.97 -7.54 3.34
C LEU A 185 4.64 -8.25 4.65
N LEU A 186 5.11 -9.49 4.84
CA LEU A 186 4.91 -10.26 6.07
C LEU A 186 5.53 -9.56 7.29
N ARG A 187 6.76 -9.06 7.15
CA ARG A 187 7.39 -8.25 8.22
C ARG A 187 6.58 -6.99 8.53
N GLY A 188 6.07 -6.30 7.49
CA GLY A 188 5.23 -5.13 7.67
C GLY A 188 3.96 -5.43 8.47
N ALA A 189 3.21 -6.46 8.07
CA ALA A 189 2.02 -6.91 8.79
C ALA A 189 2.34 -7.28 10.24
N GLN A 190 3.43 -8.02 10.47
CA GLN A 190 3.90 -8.38 11.80
C GLN A 190 4.21 -7.14 12.65
N HIS A 191 4.94 -6.17 12.11
CA HIS A 191 5.31 -4.95 12.87
C HIS A 191 4.09 -4.12 13.23
N VAL A 192 3.13 -3.97 12.32
CA VAL A 192 1.87 -3.28 12.62
C VAL A 192 1.11 -3.99 13.73
N LEU A 193 0.93 -5.30 13.64
CA LEU A 193 0.16 -6.07 14.64
C LEU A 193 0.90 -6.23 15.98
N ASN A 194 2.23 -6.16 15.98
CA ASN A 194 3.00 -6.14 17.22
C ASN A 194 2.67 -4.93 18.11
N LEU A 195 2.17 -3.82 17.54
CA LEU A 195 1.68 -2.68 18.32
C LEU A 195 0.45 -3.04 19.16
N LEU A 196 -0.28 -4.10 18.79
CA LEU A 196 -1.45 -4.57 19.53
C LEU A 196 -1.11 -5.60 20.62
N VAL A 197 0.09 -6.15 20.64
CA VAL A 197 0.48 -7.22 21.59
C VAL A 197 0.21 -6.87 23.05
N PRO A 198 0.42 -5.62 23.54
CA PRO A 198 0.09 -5.26 24.92
C PRO A 198 -1.40 -5.33 25.26
N TYR A 199 -2.26 -5.20 24.25
CA TYR A 199 -3.71 -5.13 24.39
C TYR A 199 -4.42 -6.45 24.06
N LEU A 200 -3.72 -7.41 23.42
CA LEU A 200 -4.31 -8.68 23.00
C LEU A 200 -4.62 -9.57 24.21
N GLU A 201 -5.82 -10.20 24.15
CA GLU A 201 -6.15 -11.32 25.04
C GLU A 201 -5.11 -12.45 24.86
N GLN A 202 -4.87 -13.27 25.89
CA GLN A 202 -3.76 -14.24 25.92
C GLN A 202 -3.83 -15.26 24.78
N SER A 203 -5.03 -15.76 24.45
CA SER A 203 -5.24 -16.72 23.34
C SER A 203 -4.94 -16.08 22.00
N GLN A 204 -5.35 -14.83 21.81
CA GLN A 204 -5.11 -14.04 20.59
C GLN A 204 -3.62 -13.74 20.41
N ARG A 205 -2.93 -13.44 21.50
CA ARG A 205 -1.47 -13.25 21.49
C ARG A 205 -0.74 -14.54 21.08
N ALA A 206 -1.15 -15.68 21.63
CA ALA A 206 -0.58 -16.98 21.25
C ALA A 206 -0.86 -17.32 19.78
N HIS A 207 -2.05 -16.95 19.29
CA HIS A 207 -2.43 -17.14 17.88
C HIS A 207 -1.58 -16.26 16.95
N LEU A 208 -1.38 -14.98 17.25
CA LEU A 208 -0.51 -14.09 16.48
C LEU A 208 0.91 -14.68 16.33
N LEU A 209 1.48 -15.18 17.42
CA LEU A 209 2.81 -15.80 17.38
C LEU A 209 2.86 -17.03 16.47
N LYS A 210 1.79 -17.84 16.41
CA LYS A 210 1.68 -18.99 15.51
C LYS A 210 1.60 -18.55 14.04
N LEU A 211 0.78 -17.53 13.73
CA LEU A 211 0.67 -16.97 12.39
C LEU A 211 2.04 -16.48 11.89
N VAL A 212 2.73 -15.68 12.69
CA VAL A 212 4.08 -15.18 12.38
C VAL A 212 5.07 -16.32 12.15
N GLY A 213 5.03 -17.36 13.02
CA GLY A 213 5.92 -18.52 12.91
C GLY A 213 5.67 -19.36 11.66
N ALA A 214 4.41 -19.56 11.29
CA ALA A 214 4.03 -20.34 10.11
C ALA A 214 4.57 -19.69 8.81
N TYR A 215 4.45 -18.38 8.69
CA TYR A 215 4.89 -17.65 7.51
C TYR A 215 6.43 -17.50 7.44
N ASN A 216 7.13 -17.38 8.57
CA ASN A 216 8.59 -17.32 8.60
C ASN A 216 9.25 -18.66 8.19
N ASN A 217 8.60 -19.78 8.41
CA ASN A 217 9.08 -21.10 8.03
C ASN A 217 8.78 -21.47 6.56
N GLY A 218 7.79 -20.85 5.93
CA GLY A 218 7.47 -21.01 4.50
C GLY A 218 8.32 -20.16 3.54
N ALA A 219 9.11 -19.24 4.07
CA ALA A 219 9.97 -18.33 3.28
C ALA A 219 11.44 -18.80 3.21
N LYS A 220 11.74 -20.02 3.62
CA LYS A 220 13.00 -20.71 3.41
C LYS A 220 12.85 -21.68 2.25
#